data_63568ec4fc47901ffa2186014b3fa03c
#
_entry.id   63568ec4fc47901ffa2186014b3fa03c
#
_cell.length_a   1.000
_cell.length_b   1.000
_cell.length_c   1.000
_cell.angle_alpha   90.00
_cell.angle_beta   90.00
_cell.angle_gamma   90.00
#
_symmetry.space_group_name_H-M   'P 1'
#
loop_
_entity.id
_entity.type
_entity.pdbx_description
1 polymer ?
#
loop_
_entity_poly.entity_id
_entity_poly.type
_entity_poly.pdbx_seq_one_letter_code
_entity_poly.pdbx_strand_id
1 'polypeptide(L)'
;INIIEAGLFHQYDSTNVFKDNLATLLGVIHSDHYQWLKNKTIDGVIHEKTSKLLNSNIFINKQVNEEIRKQIEESLAKNKSKKYFFNKDFNILRSANNFIQYQDDIGEIILPEPNILGDHQLYNISTSIAASRKVFKVKEDDIKLGIQNISLKGRLQEIKSGNLKDIAGNNRLILDGGHNISSSLVIADWIKQQNQKVNLIVGMMKDKDHHEFMSIFKNIVDRVILIDIHGQDGAISKEEFKKKINNLNLNVELSIGIKEAIKTLSKNNNSITLCLGSLYLVGEILNLN
;
A
#
# COMPACT_ATOMS: atom_id res chain seq x y z
N ILE A 1 -24.96 -2.46 2.92
CA ILE A 1 -23.81 -3.31 2.50
C ILE A 1 -22.75 -3.19 3.59
N ASN A 2 -22.23 -4.34 4.06
CA ASN A 2 -21.09 -4.40 4.97
C ASN A 2 -19.85 -4.78 4.15
N ILE A 3 -18.77 -4.00 4.31
CA ILE A 3 -17.45 -4.29 3.75
C ILE A 3 -16.57 -4.73 4.91
N ILE A 4 -15.98 -5.93 4.79
CA ILE A 4 -15.22 -6.55 5.86
C ILE A 4 -13.83 -6.86 5.32
N GLU A 5 -12.81 -6.36 5.99
CA GLU A 5 -11.40 -6.63 5.70
C GLU A 5 -10.87 -7.69 6.65
N ALA A 6 -10.24 -8.74 6.12
CA ALA A 6 -9.55 -9.73 6.93
C ALA A 6 -8.28 -9.12 7.53
N GLY A 7 -8.06 -9.33 8.82
CA GLY A 7 -6.89 -8.82 9.53
C GLY A 7 -5.63 -9.62 9.19
N LEU A 8 -5.75 -10.95 9.07
CA LEU A 8 -4.63 -11.84 8.73
C LEU A 8 -5.12 -13.04 7.90
N PHE A 9 -4.60 -13.19 6.68
CA PHE A 9 -5.01 -14.26 5.77
C PHE A 9 -6.52 -14.29 5.53
N HIS A 10 -7.19 -15.44 5.72
CA HIS A 10 -8.64 -15.59 5.63
C HIS A 10 -9.16 -16.78 6.45
N GLN A 11 -8.56 -17.97 6.32
CA GLN A 11 -9.15 -19.22 6.82
C GLN A 11 -9.46 -19.18 8.31
N TYR A 12 -8.56 -18.65 9.13
CA TYR A 12 -8.66 -18.58 10.60
C TYR A 12 -8.83 -17.15 11.11
N ASP A 13 -9.10 -16.21 10.21
CA ASP A 13 -9.34 -14.83 10.60
C ASP A 13 -10.66 -14.67 11.34
N SER A 14 -10.70 -13.82 12.36
CA SER A 14 -11.90 -13.56 13.16
C SER A 14 -13.08 -13.01 12.35
N THR A 15 -12.81 -12.44 11.19
CA THR A 15 -13.85 -11.97 10.26
C THR A 15 -14.47 -13.07 9.42
N ASN A 16 -13.90 -14.28 9.37
CA ASN A 16 -14.39 -15.40 8.60
C ASN A 16 -15.49 -16.19 9.36
N VAL A 17 -16.53 -15.48 9.81
CA VAL A 17 -17.67 -16.04 10.55
C VAL A 17 -18.96 -16.10 9.73
N PHE A 18 -18.95 -15.54 8.54
CA PHE A 18 -20.12 -15.47 7.67
C PHE A 18 -20.31 -16.77 6.89
N LYS A 19 -21.57 -17.15 6.68
CA LYS A 19 -21.95 -18.36 5.89
C LYS A 19 -22.05 -18.09 4.41
N ASP A 20 -22.25 -16.82 4.04
CA ASP A 20 -22.35 -16.34 2.66
C ASP A 20 -21.78 -14.93 2.54
N ASN A 21 -21.45 -14.56 1.32
CA ASN A 21 -21.08 -13.19 0.94
C ASN A 21 -21.50 -12.94 -0.52
N LEU A 22 -21.60 -11.68 -0.88
CA LEU A 22 -21.94 -11.28 -2.25
C LEU A 22 -20.71 -11.30 -3.16
N ALA A 23 -19.57 -10.93 -2.61
CA ALA A 23 -18.30 -10.90 -3.33
C ALA A 23 -17.12 -11.01 -2.38
N THR A 24 -16.03 -11.56 -2.89
CA THR A 24 -14.70 -11.52 -2.29
C THR A 24 -13.75 -10.77 -3.21
N LEU A 25 -13.02 -9.79 -2.68
CA LEU A 25 -11.96 -9.09 -3.38
C LEU A 25 -10.62 -9.60 -2.85
N LEU A 26 -9.85 -10.25 -3.70
CA LEU A 26 -8.53 -10.75 -3.37
C LEU A 26 -7.49 -9.74 -3.86
N GLY A 27 -6.81 -9.09 -2.92
CA GLY A 27 -5.73 -8.15 -3.18
C GLY A 27 -4.48 -8.84 -3.77
N VAL A 28 -3.43 -8.06 -3.97
CA VAL A 28 -2.13 -8.62 -4.36
C VAL A 28 -1.58 -9.52 -3.25
N ILE A 29 -1.07 -10.70 -3.63
CA ILE A 29 -0.43 -11.64 -2.71
C ILE A 29 1.09 -11.46 -2.79
N HIS A 30 1.69 -11.23 -1.64
CA HIS A 30 3.13 -11.11 -1.45
C HIS A 30 3.64 -12.11 -0.42
N SER A 31 4.95 -12.27 -0.37
CA SER A 31 5.68 -13.00 0.67
C SER A 31 5.63 -12.22 1.98
N ASP A 32 4.53 -12.35 2.70
CA ASP A 32 4.30 -11.67 3.98
C ASP A 32 3.72 -12.64 5.02
N HIS A 33 3.88 -12.31 6.31
CA HIS A 33 3.35 -13.08 7.43
C HIS A 33 3.83 -14.52 7.52
N TYR A 34 5.00 -14.85 6.98
CA TYR A 34 5.57 -16.21 6.99
C TYR A 34 5.75 -16.79 8.39
N GLN A 35 5.91 -15.94 9.42
CA GLN A 35 6.01 -16.36 10.82
C GLN A 35 4.78 -17.11 11.31
N TRP A 36 3.62 -16.90 10.69
CA TRP A 36 2.34 -17.52 11.04
C TRP A 36 2.02 -18.77 10.21
N LEU A 37 2.87 -19.12 9.24
CA LEU A 37 2.65 -20.23 8.34
C LEU A 37 3.43 -21.47 8.76
N LYS A 38 2.78 -22.64 8.66
CA LYS A 38 3.45 -23.93 8.77
C LYS A 38 4.47 -24.11 7.63
N ASN A 39 4.04 -23.83 6.40
CA ASN A 39 4.91 -23.80 5.22
C ASN A 39 5.21 -22.33 4.88
N LYS A 40 6.42 -21.88 5.19
CA LYS A 40 6.89 -20.51 4.98
C LYS A 40 7.21 -20.25 3.50
N THR A 41 6.20 -20.42 2.63
CA THR A 41 6.28 -20.27 1.17
C THR A 41 5.15 -19.41 0.65
N ILE A 42 5.29 -18.90 -0.58
CA ILE A 42 4.22 -18.17 -1.25
C ILE A 42 2.98 -19.03 -1.46
N ASP A 43 3.15 -20.33 -1.74
CA ASP A 43 2.03 -21.29 -1.85
C ASP A 43 1.26 -21.40 -0.53
N GLY A 44 1.97 -21.37 0.61
CA GLY A 44 1.34 -21.32 1.93
C GLY A 44 0.48 -20.08 2.11
N VAL A 45 0.96 -18.89 1.70
CA VAL A 45 0.18 -17.65 1.73
C VAL A 45 -1.06 -17.74 0.84
N ILE A 46 -0.89 -18.24 -0.40
CA ILE A 46 -1.98 -18.43 -1.35
C ILE A 46 -3.04 -19.36 -0.75
N HIS A 47 -2.61 -20.49 -0.20
CA HIS A 47 -3.50 -21.47 0.42
C HIS A 47 -4.33 -20.84 1.55
N GLU A 48 -3.69 -20.16 2.50
CA GLU A 48 -4.37 -19.53 3.65
C GLU A 48 -5.36 -18.43 3.22
N LYS A 49 -5.08 -17.72 2.13
CA LYS A 49 -5.95 -16.67 1.61
C LYS A 49 -7.10 -17.19 0.74
N THR A 50 -6.99 -18.39 0.19
CA THR A 50 -7.95 -18.88 -0.84
C THR A 50 -8.73 -20.11 -0.44
N SER A 51 -8.22 -20.99 0.43
CA SER A 51 -8.77 -22.34 0.69
C SER A 51 -10.19 -22.38 1.27
N LYS A 52 -10.60 -21.33 1.96
CA LYS A 52 -11.92 -21.24 2.61
C LYS A 52 -12.80 -20.11 2.08
N LEU A 53 -12.48 -19.58 0.90
CA LEU A 53 -13.34 -18.58 0.27
C LEU A 53 -14.70 -19.16 -0.05
N LEU A 54 -15.73 -18.39 0.30
CA LEU A 54 -17.12 -18.77 0.06
C LEU A 54 -17.43 -18.80 -1.45
N ASN A 55 -18.43 -19.61 -1.82
CA ASN A 55 -18.87 -19.70 -3.21
C ASN A 55 -19.71 -18.47 -3.58
N SER A 56 -19.09 -17.45 -4.15
CA SER A 56 -19.72 -16.19 -4.55
C SER A 56 -19.07 -15.63 -5.82
N ASN A 57 -18.89 -14.33 -5.93
CA ASN A 57 -18.08 -13.70 -6.97
C ASN A 57 -16.71 -13.38 -6.39
N ILE A 58 -15.63 -13.87 -7.01
CA ILE A 58 -14.25 -13.59 -6.56
C ILE A 58 -13.59 -12.70 -7.59
N PHE A 59 -13.13 -11.52 -7.16
CA PHE A 59 -12.39 -10.56 -7.98
C PHE A 59 -10.93 -10.60 -7.56
N ILE A 60 -10.05 -10.95 -8.49
CA ILE A 60 -8.61 -11.13 -8.24
C ILE A 60 -7.86 -9.96 -8.85
N ASN A 61 -7.22 -9.19 -7.98
CA ASN A 61 -6.40 -8.02 -8.33
C ASN A 61 -5.18 -8.45 -9.16
N LYS A 62 -4.51 -7.47 -9.79
CA LYS A 62 -3.20 -7.66 -10.42
C LYS A 62 -2.26 -8.32 -9.42
N GLN A 63 -1.60 -9.38 -9.83
CA GLN A 63 -0.60 -10.07 -9.03
C GLN A 63 0.82 -9.61 -9.43
N VAL A 64 1.80 -9.90 -8.58
CA VAL A 64 3.20 -9.51 -8.78
C VAL A 64 3.75 -10.05 -10.09
N ASN A 65 3.39 -11.29 -10.43
CA ASN A 65 3.78 -11.96 -11.66
C ASN A 65 2.73 -12.99 -12.09
N GLU A 66 2.92 -13.54 -13.27
CA GLU A 66 2.01 -14.50 -13.88
C GLU A 66 2.01 -15.86 -13.18
N GLU A 67 3.11 -16.23 -12.53
CA GLU A 67 3.23 -17.48 -11.79
C GLU A 67 2.31 -17.48 -10.57
N ILE A 68 2.36 -16.44 -9.74
CA ILE A 68 1.45 -16.28 -8.59
C ILE A 68 0.00 -16.23 -9.06
N ARG A 69 -0.30 -15.57 -10.18
CA ARG A 69 -1.65 -15.55 -10.75
C ARG A 69 -2.14 -16.96 -11.08
N LYS A 70 -1.32 -17.79 -11.73
CA LYS A 70 -1.65 -19.18 -12.06
C LYS A 70 -1.85 -20.04 -10.80
N GLN A 71 -0.98 -19.92 -9.81
CA GLN A 71 -1.10 -20.63 -8.54
C GLN A 71 -2.41 -20.28 -7.83
N ILE A 72 -2.84 -19.01 -7.86
CA ILE A 72 -4.17 -18.60 -7.34
C ILE A 72 -5.30 -19.26 -8.14
N GLU A 73 -5.21 -19.26 -9.47
CA GLU A 73 -6.22 -19.89 -10.35
C GLU A 73 -6.34 -21.39 -10.05
N GLU A 74 -5.24 -22.10 -9.88
CA GLU A 74 -5.18 -23.50 -9.50
C GLU A 74 -5.75 -23.76 -8.10
N SER A 75 -5.38 -22.93 -7.12
CA SER A 75 -5.90 -23.01 -5.76
C SER A 75 -7.43 -22.83 -5.70
N LEU A 76 -7.97 -21.99 -6.58
CA LEU A 76 -9.41 -21.74 -6.71
C LEU A 76 -10.13 -22.70 -7.67
N ALA A 77 -9.46 -23.67 -8.28
CA ALA A 77 -10.06 -24.54 -9.30
C ALA A 77 -11.29 -25.32 -8.80
N LYS A 78 -11.26 -25.77 -7.55
CA LYS A 78 -12.37 -26.50 -6.91
C LYS A 78 -13.46 -25.61 -6.32
N ASN A 79 -13.20 -24.32 -6.18
CA ASN A 79 -14.20 -23.36 -5.69
C ASN A 79 -15.19 -23.05 -6.81
N LYS A 80 -16.50 -23.14 -6.52
CA LYS A 80 -17.60 -22.99 -7.50
C LYS A 80 -17.92 -21.52 -7.82
N SER A 81 -17.21 -20.57 -7.24
CA SER A 81 -17.38 -19.13 -7.49
C SER A 81 -17.13 -18.77 -8.95
N LYS A 82 -17.79 -17.72 -9.41
CA LYS A 82 -17.40 -17.02 -10.62
C LYS A 82 -16.17 -16.17 -10.31
N LYS A 83 -15.10 -16.34 -11.07
CA LYS A 83 -13.80 -15.70 -10.86
C LYS A 83 -13.55 -14.68 -11.95
N TYR A 84 -13.08 -13.49 -11.55
CA TYR A 84 -12.77 -12.38 -12.43
C TYR A 84 -11.34 -11.95 -12.16
N PHE A 85 -10.48 -12.04 -13.15
CA PHE A 85 -9.07 -11.75 -13.06
C PHE A 85 -8.71 -10.42 -13.73
N PHE A 86 -7.88 -9.65 -13.07
CA PHE A 86 -7.24 -8.48 -13.69
C PHE A 86 -6.49 -8.88 -14.97
N ASN A 87 -6.50 -8.04 -16.01
CA ASN A 87 -5.98 -8.26 -17.36
C ASN A 87 -6.68 -9.34 -18.19
N LYS A 88 -7.67 -10.04 -17.65
CA LYS A 88 -8.46 -11.05 -18.37
C LYS A 88 -9.93 -10.61 -18.47
N ASP A 89 -10.53 -10.28 -17.35
CA ASP A 89 -11.96 -9.97 -17.23
C ASP A 89 -12.22 -8.48 -17.01
N PHE A 90 -11.23 -7.76 -16.50
CA PHE A 90 -11.25 -6.31 -16.32
C PHE A 90 -9.83 -5.73 -16.34
N ASN A 91 -9.70 -4.46 -16.69
CA ASN A 91 -8.43 -3.75 -16.77
C ASN A 91 -8.60 -2.25 -16.45
N ILE A 92 -7.49 -1.58 -16.16
CA ILE A 92 -7.40 -0.14 -15.97
C ILE A 92 -6.07 0.39 -16.51
N LEU A 93 -6.12 1.51 -17.21
CA LEU A 93 -4.95 2.16 -17.78
C LEU A 93 -5.02 3.67 -17.52
N ARG A 94 -3.87 4.31 -17.34
CA ARG A 94 -3.78 5.77 -17.43
C ARG A 94 -3.86 6.20 -18.89
N SER A 95 -4.73 7.14 -19.15
CA SER A 95 -4.81 7.82 -20.45
C SER A 95 -4.01 9.11 -20.41
N ALA A 96 -3.71 9.67 -21.60
CA ALA A 96 -3.27 11.06 -21.68
C ALA A 96 -4.34 11.99 -21.06
N ASN A 97 -3.93 13.15 -20.52
CA ASN A 97 -4.83 14.18 -19.96
C ASN A 97 -5.43 13.90 -18.57
N ASN A 98 -4.74 13.20 -17.67
CA ASN A 98 -5.17 12.98 -16.29
C ASN A 98 -6.52 12.26 -16.14
N PHE A 99 -6.79 11.31 -17.02
CA PHE A 99 -7.91 10.38 -16.92
C PHE A 99 -7.41 8.95 -16.81
N ILE A 100 -8.26 8.11 -16.23
CA ILE A 100 -8.07 6.66 -16.24
C ILE A 100 -9.18 6.01 -17.08
N GLN A 101 -8.81 4.99 -17.81
CA GLN A 101 -9.70 4.20 -18.65
C GLN A 101 -9.87 2.82 -18.01
N TYR A 102 -11.08 2.52 -17.60
CA TYR A 102 -11.44 1.21 -17.07
C TYR A 102 -12.25 0.44 -18.10
N GLN A 103 -12.00 -0.86 -18.25
CA GLN A 103 -12.70 -1.74 -19.18
C GLN A 103 -13.05 -3.07 -18.52
N ASP A 104 -14.26 -3.58 -18.80
CA ASP A 104 -14.71 -4.94 -18.51
C ASP A 104 -15.68 -5.41 -19.61
N ASP A 105 -16.34 -6.57 -19.43
CA ASP A 105 -17.33 -7.11 -20.39
C ASP A 105 -18.65 -6.33 -20.43
N ILE A 106 -18.90 -5.42 -19.48
CA ILE A 106 -20.05 -4.49 -19.51
C ILE A 106 -19.77 -3.30 -20.43
N GLY A 107 -18.50 -2.96 -20.62
CA GLY A 107 -18.05 -1.84 -21.46
C GLY A 107 -16.99 -0.99 -20.79
N GLU A 108 -16.51 0.00 -21.54
CA GLU A 108 -15.51 0.96 -21.13
C GLU A 108 -16.11 2.15 -20.39
N ILE A 109 -15.40 2.68 -19.40
CA ILE A 109 -15.71 3.95 -18.74
C ILE A 109 -14.45 4.79 -18.57
N ILE A 110 -14.61 6.10 -18.83
CA ILE A 110 -13.57 7.10 -18.61
C ILE A 110 -13.81 7.78 -17.27
N LEU A 111 -12.80 7.76 -16.42
CA LEU A 111 -12.86 8.17 -15.02
C LEU A 111 -11.83 9.26 -14.73
N PRO A 112 -12.07 10.15 -13.78
CA PRO A 112 -11.08 11.10 -13.33
C PRO A 112 -9.89 10.40 -12.67
N GLU A 113 -8.70 11.01 -12.70
CA GLU A 113 -7.55 10.56 -11.94
C GLU A 113 -7.88 10.60 -10.43
N PRO A 114 -7.64 9.52 -9.67
CA PRO A 114 -7.92 9.50 -8.24
C PRO A 114 -6.96 10.38 -7.44
N ASN A 115 -7.44 10.91 -6.32
CA ASN A 115 -6.63 11.73 -5.38
C ASN A 115 -5.68 10.88 -4.50
N ILE A 116 -5.28 9.70 -4.95
CA ILE A 116 -4.35 8.82 -4.25
C ILE A 116 -3.17 8.47 -5.15
N LEU A 117 -1.97 8.41 -4.57
CA LEU A 117 -0.74 8.18 -5.31
C LEU A 117 -0.41 6.69 -5.44
N GLY A 118 0.35 6.36 -6.50
CA GLY A 118 0.89 5.03 -6.75
C GLY A 118 0.03 4.16 -7.66
N ASP A 119 0.67 3.51 -8.65
CA ASP A 119 -0.01 2.67 -9.65
C ASP A 119 -0.74 1.46 -9.04
N HIS A 120 -0.23 0.92 -7.91
CA HIS A 120 -0.89 -0.15 -7.19
C HIS A 120 -2.31 0.21 -6.73
N GLN A 121 -2.58 1.50 -6.47
CA GLN A 121 -3.91 1.95 -6.11
C GLN A 121 -4.88 1.92 -7.29
N LEU A 122 -4.40 2.14 -8.51
CA LEU A 122 -5.24 1.95 -9.70
C LEU A 122 -5.73 0.50 -9.83
N TYR A 123 -4.86 -0.47 -9.52
CA TYR A 123 -5.24 -1.88 -9.55
C TYR A 123 -6.26 -2.22 -8.45
N ASN A 124 -6.13 -1.62 -7.26
CA ASN A 124 -7.12 -1.76 -6.19
C ASN A 124 -8.46 -1.14 -6.59
N ILE A 125 -8.44 0.06 -7.19
CA ILE A 125 -9.61 0.75 -7.74
C ILE A 125 -10.28 -0.12 -8.81
N SER A 126 -9.53 -0.67 -9.76
CA SER A 126 -10.10 -1.49 -10.83
C SER A 126 -10.83 -2.72 -10.30
N THR A 127 -10.27 -3.39 -9.30
CA THR A 127 -10.90 -4.53 -8.64
C THR A 127 -12.20 -4.13 -7.93
N SER A 128 -12.20 -2.96 -7.28
CA SER A 128 -13.39 -2.40 -6.63
C SER A 128 -14.48 -2.01 -7.63
N ILE A 129 -14.10 -1.41 -8.78
CA ILE A 129 -15.02 -1.07 -9.86
C ILE A 129 -15.64 -2.35 -10.45
N ALA A 130 -14.82 -3.38 -10.73
CA ALA A 130 -15.30 -4.65 -11.25
C ALA A 130 -16.38 -5.27 -10.35
N ALA A 131 -16.12 -5.31 -9.02
CA ALA A 131 -17.09 -5.79 -8.06
C ALA A 131 -18.35 -4.91 -8.01
N SER A 132 -18.19 -3.60 -8.00
CA SER A 132 -19.30 -2.63 -7.93
C SER A 132 -20.23 -2.74 -9.13
N ARG A 133 -19.69 -2.85 -10.34
CA ARG A 133 -20.47 -2.98 -11.57
C ARG A 133 -21.16 -4.34 -11.68
N LYS A 134 -20.43 -5.42 -11.39
CA LYS A 134 -20.92 -6.81 -11.57
C LYS A 134 -21.95 -7.23 -10.53
N VAL A 135 -21.73 -6.87 -9.27
CA VAL A 135 -22.53 -7.35 -8.13
C VAL A 135 -23.60 -6.35 -7.73
N PHE A 136 -23.23 -5.07 -7.67
CA PHE A 136 -24.11 -4.03 -7.14
C PHE A 136 -24.74 -3.16 -8.21
N LYS A 137 -24.35 -3.31 -9.48
CA LYS A 137 -24.85 -2.53 -10.63
C LYS A 137 -24.77 -1.03 -10.40
N VAL A 138 -23.67 -0.59 -9.78
CA VAL A 138 -23.40 0.83 -9.47
C VAL A 138 -23.30 1.60 -10.80
N LYS A 139 -23.92 2.77 -10.86
CA LYS A 139 -23.91 3.62 -12.04
C LYS A 139 -22.53 4.28 -12.22
N GLU A 140 -22.22 4.62 -13.46
CA GLU A 140 -20.94 5.25 -13.82
C GLU A 140 -20.70 6.57 -13.07
N ASP A 141 -21.72 7.41 -12.92
CA ASP A 141 -21.59 8.68 -12.19
C ASP A 141 -21.27 8.48 -10.69
N ASP A 142 -21.85 7.44 -10.07
CA ASP A 142 -21.54 7.10 -8.68
C ASP A 142 -20.10 6.58 -8.55
N ILE A 143 -19.59 5.85 -9.55
CA ILE A 143 -18.20 5.40 -9.59
C ILE A 143 -17.27 6.62 -9.73
N LYS A 144 -17.57 7.56 -10.64
CA LYS A 144 -16.81 8.80 -10.80
C LYS A 144 -16.73 9.59 -9.50
N LEU A 145 -17.87 9.78 -8.86
CA LEU A 145 -17.98 10.48 -7.57
C LEU A 145 -17.17 9.75 -6.48
N GLY A 146 -17.25 8.42 -6.43
CA GLY A 146 -16.47 7.60 -5.50
C GLY A 146 -14.96 7.81 -5.67
N ILE A 147 -14.46 7.80 -6.91
CA ILE A 147 -13.04 7.98 -7.22
C ILE A 147 -12.54 9.36 -6.83
N GLN A 148 -13.32 10.42 -7.09
CA GLN A 148 -12.97 11.79 -6.71
C GLN A 148 -12.89 12.00 -5.19
N ASN A 149 -13.64 11.20 -4.42
CA ASN A 149 -13.71 11.29 -2.96
C ASN A 149 -12.85 10.27 -2.22
N ILE A 150 -12.03 9.48 -2.93
CA ILE A 150 -11.12 8.52 -2.26
C ILE A 150 -10.13 9.28 -1.38
N SER A 151 -10.04 8.87 -0.13
CA SER A 151 -9.04 9.34 0.82
C SER A 151 -8.52 8.15 1.62
N LEU A 152 -7.22 7.88 1.51
CA LEU A 152 -6.55 6.79 2.22
C LEU A 152 -5.45 7.37 3.11
N LYS A 153 -5.69 7.41 4.42
CA LYS A 153 -4.69 7.90 5.38
C LYS A 153 -3.48 6.96 5.43
N GLY A 154 -2.29 7.56 5.34
CA GLY A 154 -1.02 6.81 5.41
C GLY A 154 -0.79 5.82 4.26
N ARG A 155 -1.31 6.11 3.07
CA ARG A 155 -1.03 5.38 1.83
C ARG A 155 -0.59 6.36 0.76
N LEU A 156 0.72 6.68 0.73
CA LEU A 156 1.30 7.77 -0.05
C LEU A 156 0.47 9.06 0.06
N GLN A 157 -0.04 9.34 1.27
CA GLN A 157 -0.91 10.48 1.54
C GLN A 157 -0.11 11.78 1.49
N GLU A 158 -0.46 12.68 0.60
CA GLU A 158 0.15 14.02 0.56
C GLU A 158 -0.52 14.95 1.56
N ILE A 159 0.28 15.57 2.41
CA ILE A 159 -0.13 16.60 3.36
C ILE A 159 -0.03 17.97 2.68
N LYS A 160 -1.17 18.60 2.44
CA LYS A 160 -1.27 19.86 1.68
C LYS A 160 -1.34 21.12 2.55
N SER A 161 -1.67 20.98 3.83
CA SER A 161 -1.81 22.10 4.79
C SER A 161 -1.56 21.61 6.22
N GLY A 162 -1.38 22.53 7.16
CA GLY A 162 -1.18 22.27 8.57
C GLY A 162 0.25 22.55 9.05
N ASN A 163 0.47 22.45 10.36
CA ASN A 163 1.70 22.89 11.03
C ASN A 163 2.97 22.23 10.45
N LEU A 164 2.95 20.94 10.17
CA LEU A 164 4.11 20.25 9.64
C LEU A 164 4.35 20.57 8.17
N LYS A 165 3.27 20.80 7.40
CA LYS A 165 3.38 21.28 6.03
C LYS A 165 3.98 22.68 5.96
N ASP A 166 3.62 23.55 6.89
CA ASP A 166 4.19 24.90 6.98
C ASP A 166 5.71 24.85 7.26
N ILE A 167 6.15 23.93 8.14
CA ILE A 167 7.58 23.68 8.39
C ILE A 167 8.28 23.12 7.13
N ALA A 168 7.62 22.23 6.40
CA ALA A 168 8.15 21.66 5.15
C ALA A 168 8.29 22.69 4.01
N GLY A 169 7.58 23.81 4.09
CA GLY A 169 7.63 24.90 3.12
C GLY A 169 7.25 24.43 1.71
N ASN A 170 8.13 24.64 0.73
CA ASN A 170 7.93 24.26 -0.67
C ASN A 170 8.08 22.75 -0.93
N ASN A 171 8.60 21.98 0.03
CA ASN A 171 8.74 20.54 -0.12
C ASN A 171 7.38 19.85 -0.02
N ARG A 172 7.19 18.82 -0.84
CA ARG A 172 6.04 17.94 -0.69
C ARG A 172 6.26 17.07 0.55
N LEU A 173 5.23 16.96 1.38
CA LEU A 173 5.23 16.11 2.58
C LEU A 173 4.27 14.94 2.35
N ILE A 174 4.78 13.72 2.35
CA ILE A 174 4.02 12.51 2.03
C ILE A 174 4.18 11.50 3.16
N LEU A 175 3.08 10.83 3.51
CA LEU A 175 3.02 9.83 4.57
C LEU A 175 2.66 8.46 4.01
N ASP A 176 3.39 7.42 4.44
CA ASP A 176 3.05 6.04 4.15
C ASP A 176 3.30 5.13 5.37
N GLY A 177 2.35 4.25 5.67
CA GLY A 177 2.46 3.28 6.77
C GLY A 177 3.19 1.99 6.39
N GLY A 178 3.79 1.92 5.21
CA GLY A 178 4.54 0.75 4.73
C GLY A 178 5.71 0.40 5.64
N HIS A 179 5.82 -0.89 6.00
CA HIS A 179 6.77 -1.37 6.99
C HIS A 179 7.28 -2.80 6.71
N ASN A 180 7.00 -3.31 5.53
CA ASN A 180 7.46 -4.62 5.05
C ASN A 180 8.05 -4.49 3.64
N ILE A 181 8.70 -5.56 3.17
CA ILE A 181 9.38 -5.59 1.87
C ILE A 181 8.41 -5.29 0.72
N SER A 182 7.22 -5.85 0.75
CA SER A 182 6.20 -5.63 -0.29
C SER A 182 5.83 -4.16 -0.43
N SER A 183 5.64 -3.46 0.69
CA SER A 183 5.35 -2.02 0.69
C SER A 183 6.56 -1.21 0.25
N SER A 184 7.79 -1.59 0.66
CA SER A 184 9.00 -0.87 0.23
C SER A 184 9.23 -0.96 -1.28
N LEU A 185 8.94 -2.10 -1.93
CA LEU A 185 9.02 -2.24 -3.38
C LEU A 185 8.04 -1.30 -4.10
N VAL A 186 6.80 -1.26 -3.66
CA VAL A 186 5.76 -0.36 -4.21
C VAL A 186 6.14 1.12 -4.03
N ILE A 187 6.64 1.48 -2.86
CA ILE A 187 7.11 2.84 -2.56
C ILE A 187 8.34 3.18 -3.42
N ALA A 188 9.28 2.25 -3.58
CA ALA A 188 10.47 2.45 -4.40
C ALA A 188 10.11 2.68 -5.88
N ASP A 189 9.14 1.95 -6.40
CA ASP A 189 8.67 2.15 -7.78
C ASP A 189 8.01 3.52 -7.94
N TRP A 190 7.25 3.97 -6.94
CA TRP A 190 6.73 5.33 -6.93
C TRP A 190 7.85 6.40 -6.85
N ILE A 191 8.88 6.20 -6.01
CA ILE A 191 10.04 7.10 -5.90
C ILE A 191 10.76 7.24 -7.24
N LYS A 192 11.01 6.15 -7.96
CA LYS A 192 11.70 6.15 -9.27
C LYS A 192 10.96 6.97 -10.33
N GLN A 193 9.65 7.16 -10.18
CA GLN A 193 8.83 7.95 -11.11
C GLN A 193 8.86 9.46 -10.77
N GLN A 194 9.47 9.86 -9.64
CA GLN A 194 9.54 11.27 -9.27
C GLN A 194 10.70 11.97 -9.95
N ASN A 195 10.46 13.19 -10.45
CA ASN A 195 11.49 14.06 -11.01
C ASN A 195 12.25 14.87 -9.93
N GLN A 196 11.85 14.74 -8.67
CA GLN A 196 12.39 15.45 -7.52
C GLN A 196 13.22 14.51 -6.66
N LYS A 197 14.21 15.04 -5.94
CA LYS A 197 14.91 14.29 -4.90
C LYS A 197 13.94 13.88 -3.80
N VAL A 198 14.05 12.63 -3.35
CA VAL A 198 13.24 12.09 -2.27
C VAL A 198 14.11 11.86 -1.05
N ASN A 199 13.68 12.41 0.08
CA ASN A 199 14.26 12.20 1.40
C ASN A 199 13.29 11.36 2.23
N LEU A 200 13.82 10.49 3.08
CA LEU A 200 13.01 9.66 3.98
C LEU A 200 13.11 10.15 5.42
N ILE A 201 12.00 10.12 6.14
CA ILE A 201 11.94 10.11 7.60
C ILE A 201 11.36 8.77 8.01
N VAL A 202 12.11 7.97 8.79
CA VAL A 202 11.73 6.58 9.05
C VAL A 202 11.70 6.28 10.55
N GLY A 203 10.60 5.65 10.99
CA GLY A 203 10.47 5.04 12.30
C GLY A 203 9.72 3.71 12.18
N MET A 204 10.21 2.64 12.82
CA MET A 204 9.67 1.29 12.65
C MET A 204 9.47 0.57 13.99
N MET A 205 8.69 -0.51 13.96
CA MET A 205 8.54 -1.44 15.07
C MET A 205 9.70 -2.45 15.08
N LYS A 206 10.08 -3.00 16.26
CA LYS A 206 11.23 -3.91 16.45
C LYS A 206 11.13 -5.22 15.69
N ASP A 207 9.90 -5.70 15.49
CA ASP A 207 9.58 -7.00 14.88
C ASP A 207 9.74 -7.04 13.35
N LYS A 208 10.15 -5.92 12.72
CA LYS A 208 10.29 -5.79 11.26
C LYS A 208 11.71 -6.07 10.79
N ASP A 209 11.84 -6.48 9.52
CA ASP A 209 13.13 -6.61 8.87
C ASP A 209 13.62 -5.25 8.35
N HIS A 210 14.33 -4.54 9.24
CA HIS A 210 14.81 -3.19 8.98
C HIS A 210 15.83 -3.14 7.85
N HIS A 211 16.73 -4.13 7.80
CA HIS A 211 17.79 -4.16 6.80
C HIS A 211 17.23 -4.41 5.42
N GLU A 212 16.40 -5.43 5.26
CA GLU A 212 15.82 -5.77 3.96
C GLU A 212 14.88 -4.65 3.47
N PHE A 213 14.03 -4.11 4.38
CA PHE A 213 13.18 -2.96 4.07
C PHE A 213 13.96 -1.75 3.55
N MET A 214 15.04 -1.35 4.23
CA MET A 214 15.83 -0.18 3.85
C MET A 214 16.73 -0.43 2.65
N SER A 215 17.14 -1.67 2.37
CA SER A 215 17.99 -2.03 1.23
C SER A 215 17.35 -1.67 -0.11
N ILE A 216 16.02 -1.71 -0.19
CA ILE A 216 15.23 -1.39 -1.38
C ILE A 216 15.39 0.10 -1.78
N PHE A 217 15.64 0.98 -0.82
CA PHE A 217 15.78 2.42 -1.05
C PHE A 217 17.20 2.86 -1.41
N LYS A 218 18.16 1.93 -1.41
CA LYS A 218 19.55 2.21 -1.81
C LYS A 218 19.61 2.82 -3.21
N ASN A 219 20.37 3.89 -3.35
CA ASN A 219 20.60 4.65 -4.60
C ASN A 219 19.37 5.34 -5.22
N ILE A 220 18.21 5.33 -4.55
CA ILE A 220 17.00 6.00 -5.05
C ILE A 220 16.51 7.11 -4.13
N VAL A 221 17.13 7.27 -2.96
CA VAL A 221 16.83 8.36 -2.02
C VAL A 221 18.09 9.19 -1.74
N ASP A 222 17.91 10.47 -1.40
CA ASP A 222 19.02 11.41 -1.17
C ASP A 222 19.49 11.34 0.29
N ARG A 223 18.58 11.46 1.26
CA ARG A 223 18.85 11.42 2.70
C ARG A 223 17.83 10.57 3.43
N VAL A 224 18.26 9.97 4.54
CA VAL A 224 17.41 9.20 5.46
C VAL A 224 17.56 9.78 6.86
N ILE A 225 16.48 10.21 7.49
CA ILE A 225 16.47 10.62 8.89
C ILE A 225 15.70 9.56 9.69
N LEU A 226 16.35 8.97 10.67
CA LEU A 226 15.73 8.03 11.59
C LEU A 226 15.22 8.76 12.83
N ILE A 227 14.02 8.39 13.26
CA ILE A 227 13.37 8.93 14.46
C ILE A 227 12.79 7.81 15.32
N ASP A 228 12.61 8.08 16.58
CA ASP A 228 11.84 7.22 17.49
C ASP A 228 10.34 7.42 17.25
N ILE A 229 9.53 6.40 17.51
CA ILE A 229 8.06 6.51 17.54
C ILE A 229 7.63 6.68 19.00
N HIS A 230 7.06 7.82 19.35
CA HIS A 230 6.70 8.13 20.72
C HIS A 230 5.52 7.26 21.21
N GLY A 231 5.57 6.86 22.49
CA GLY A 231 4.50 6.10 23.12
C GLY A 231 4.32 4.66 22.62
N GLN A 232 5.33 4.10 21.94
CA GLN A 232 5.31 2.74 21.40
C GLN A 232 6.50 1.92 21.95
N ASP A 233 6.30 1.15 23.00
CA ASP A 233 7.34 0.31 23.64
C ASP A 233 7.92 -0.74 22.69
N GLY A 234 7.16 -1.15 21.68
CA GLY A 234 7.58 -2.08 20.63
C GLY A 234 8.35 -1.42 19.47
N ALA A 235 8.59 -0.09 19.49
CA ALA A 235 9.38 0.59 18.46
C ALA A 235 10.88 0.33 18.64
N ILE A 236 11.62 0.26 17.53
CA ILE A 236 13.09 0.24 17.55
C ILE A 236 13.61 1.65 17.81
N SER A 237 14.67 1.80 18.63
CA SER A 237 15.33 3.08 18.78
C SER A 237 16.07 3.46 17.48
N LYS A 238 16.13 4.74 17.18
CA LYS A 238 16.85 5.26 16.01
C LYS A 238 18.32 4.87 15.98
N GLU A 239 18.96 4.76 17.14
CA GLU A 239 20.35 4.33 17.29
C GLU A 239 20.54 2.86 16.93
N GLU A 240 19.65 1.98 17.43
CA GLU A 240 19.65 0.55 17.10
C GLU A 240 19.31 0.34 15.61
N PHE A 241 18.33 1.09 15.10
CA PHE A 241 17.97 1.04 13.69
C PHE A 241 19.15 1.42 12.79
N LYS A 242 19.85 2.52 13.12
CA LYS A 242 21.05 2.94 12.38
C LYS A 242 22.12 1.86 12.35
N LYS A 243 22.35 1.14 13.47
CA LYS A 243 23.30 0.01 13.53
C LYS A 243 22.92 -1.13 12.58
N LYS A 244 21.62 -1.46 12.48
CA LYS A 244 21.13 -2.54 11.60
C LYS A 244 21.31 -2.25 10.11
N ILE A 245 21.38 -0.98 9.71
CA ILE A 245 21.46 -0.58 8.29
C ILE A 245 22.78 0.09 7.91
N ASN A 246 23.80 0.05 8.78
CA ASN A 246 25.08 0.76 8.61
C ASN A 246 25.87 0.34 7.36
N ASN A 247 25.65 -0.86 6.85
CA ASN A 247 26.32 -1.42 5.65
C ASN A 247 25.59 -1.12 4.34
N LEU A 248 24.45 -0.40 4.36
CA LEU A 248 23.66 -0.13 3.15
C LEU A 248 24.15 1.07 2.33
N ASN A 249 25.18 1.81 2.78
CA ASN A 249 25.66 3.04 2.13
C ASN A 249 24.56 4.09 1.90
N LEU A 250 23.61 4.20 2.85
CA LEU A 250 22.62 5.26 2.88
C LEU A 250 23.16 6.47 3.64
N ASN A 251 22.80 7.67 3.22
CA ASN A 251 23.12 8.90 3.96
C ASN A 251 22.16 9.05 5.15
N VAL A 252 22.55 8.49 6.32
CA VAL A 252 21.69 8.32 7.50
C VAL A 252 22.04 9.29 8.61
N GLU A 253 21.06 10.10 8.99
CA GLU A 253 21.10 11.02 10.13
C GLU A 253 20.09 10.60 11.20
N LEU A 254 20.28 11.06 12.44
CA LEU A 254 19.33 10.88 13.54
C LEU A 254 18.69 12.22 13.88
N SER A 255 17.38 12.21 14.22
CA SER A 255 16.70 13.40 14.71
C SER A 255 15.99 13.12 16.04
N ILE A 256 15.77 14.18 16.82
CA ILE A 256 15.05 14.11 18.10
C ILE A 256 13.55 13.93 17.92
N GLY A 257 13.03 14.20 16.72
CA GLY A 257 11.62 14.04 16.42
C GLY A 257 11.23 14.57 15.05
N ILE A 258 9.96 14.41 14.72
CA ILE A 258 9.44 14.67 13.36
C ILE A 258 9.58 16.14 12.93
N LYS A 259 9.30 17.10 13.81
CA LYS A 259 9.37 18.54 13.50
C LYS A 259 10.80 18.95 13.09
N GLU A 260 11.80 18.51 13.87
CA GLU A 260 13.21 18.82 13.58
C GLU A 260 13.70 18.08 12.33
N ALA A 261 13.26 16.84 12.11
CA ALA A 261 13.57 16.10 10.90
C ALA A 261 13.03 16.82 9.64
N ILE A 262 11.77 17.25 9.64
CA ILE A 262 11.18 18.00 8.54
C ILE A 262 11.93 19.33 8.33
N LYS A 263 12.22 20.09 9.39
CA LYS A 263 12.96 21.34 9.33
C LYS A 263 14.36 21.16 8.75
N THR A 264 15.04 20.07 9.09
CA THR A 264 16.37 19.73 8.54
C THR A 264 16.31 19.47 7.04
N LEU A 265 15.26 18.80 6.55
CA LEU A 265 15.06 18.52 5.14
C LEU A 265 14.50 19.71 4.35
N SER A 266 13.78 20.62 4.99
CA SER A 266 13.20 21.80 4.33
C SER A 266 14.22 22.83 3.86
N LYS A 267 15.47 22.74 4.33
CA LYS A 267 16.59 23.58 3.85
C LYS A 267 16.89 23.38 2.35
N ASN A 268 16.53 22.22 1.79
CA ASN A 268 16.64 21.92 0.37
C ASN A 268 15.26 22.11 -0.26
N ASN A 269 15.06 23.22 -0.94
CA ASN A 269 13.81 23.53 -1.63
C ASN A 269 13.51 22.56 -2.79
N ASN A 270 12.24 22.32 -3.04
CA ASN A 270 11.71 21.52 -4.17
C ASN A 270 12.10 20.04 -4.12
N SER A 271 12.01 19.43 -2.94
CA SER A 271 12.20 18.00 -2.73
C SER A 271 10.93 17.36 -2.16
N ILE A 272 10.91 16.02 -2.11
CA ILE A 272 9.87 15.25 -1.45
C ILE A 272 10.41 14.75 -0.12
N THR A 273 9.68 15.00 0.95
CA THR A 273 9.89 14.38 2.27
C THR A 273 8.84 13.29 2.44
N LEU A 274 9.26 12.03 2.44
CA LEU A 274 8.41 10.86 2.63
C LEU A 274 8.63 10.27 4.02
N CYS A 275 7.59 10.30 4.85
CA CYS A 275 7.59 9.70 6.19
C CYS A 275 6.98 8.30 6.09
N LEU A 276 7.73 7.26 6.55
CA LEU A 276 7.29 5.86 6.41
C LEU A 276 7.86 4.94 7.51
N GLY A 277 7.40 3.69 7.51
CA GLY A 277 7.90 2.61 8.37
C GLY A 277 6.92 2.14 9.45
N SER A 278 5.84 2.90 9.72
CA SER A 278 4.81 2.47 10.68
C SER A 278 3.53 3.28 10.55
N LEU A 279 2.39 2.64 10.74
CA LEU A 279 1.10 3.36 10.91
C LEU A 279 1.05 4.16 12.22
N TYR A 280 1.79 3.75 13.26
CA TYR A 280 1.91 4.54 14.48
C TYR A 280 2.62 5.86 14.24
N LEU A 281 3.70 5.85 13.45
CA LEU A 281 4.37 7.07 13.02
C LEU A 281 3.45 7.97 12.20
N VAL A 282 2.69 7.41 11.27
CA VAL A 282 1.69 8.17 10.49
C VAL A 282 0.66 8.81 11.41
N GLY A 283 0.15 8.07 12.40
CA GLY A 283 -0.78 8.59 13.40
C GLY A 283 -0.19 9.75 14.22
N GLU A 284 1.07 9.62 14.68
CA GLU A 284 1.79 10.69 15.39
C GLU A 284 1.89 11.95 14.53
N ILE A 285 2.30 11.80 13.25
CA ILE A 285 2.45 12.91 12.32
C ILE A 285 1.11 13.62 12.06
N LEU A 286 0.04 12.85 11.84
CA LEU A 286 -1.29 13.42 11.60
C LEU A 286 -1.83 14.17 12.82
N ASN A 287 -1.48 13.75 14.03
CA ASN A 287 -1.87 14.44 15.27
C ASN A 287 -1.07 15.73 15.52
N LEU A 288 0.15 15.84 14.99
CA LEU A 288 1.02 17.01 15.12
C LEU A 288 0.80 18.05 14.03
N ASN A 289 0.18 17.65 12.92
CA ASN A 289 -0.09 18.50 11.78
C ASN A 289 -1.42 19.25 11.92
#